data_db84ac5bc5db520710dc58fae6a3c9cf
#
_entry.id   db84ac5bc5db520710dc58fae6a3c9cf
#
_cell.length_a   1.000
_cell.length_b   1.000
_cell.length_c   1.000
_cell.angle_alpha   90.00
_cell.angle_beta   90.00
_cell.angle_gamma   90.00
#
_symmetry.space_group_name_H-M   'P 1'
#
loop_
_entity.id
_entity.type
_entity.pdbx_description
1 polymer ?
#
loop_
_entity_poly.entity_id
_entity_poly.type
_entity_poly.pdbx_seq_one_letter_code
_entity_poly.pdbx_strand_id
1 'polypeptide(L)'
;MDRERIGIIGICGWGGMALNAAAVDKRIKAVATSTMYDMSRVMSKGYNDTTTKEERTKALEQLSQQRWKDAERGKPESGPVMNELKGGEPQFKVEYADYYKNPKRGFHPRAINSNGSWTATNPLSFMNFPLLTCIAEISPRPVLLIHGEKAHSRYFSETAYAAAAEPKELVIIPGANHVDLYDQVNVIPFDKLTEFFTKNLK
;
A
#
# COMPACT_ATOMS: atom_id res chain seq x y z
N MET A 1 -10.18 -18.38 -16.88
CA MET A 1 -8.89 -17.88 -16.34
C MET A 1 -7.82 -18.88 -16.74
N ASP A 2 -6.75 -18.40 -17.34
CA ASP A 2 -5.58 -19.22 -17.66
C ASP A 2 -4.69 -19.35 -16.43
N ARG A 3 -4.54 -20.56 -15.89
CA ARG A 3 -3.77 -20.83 -14.67
C ARG A 3 -2.27 -20.66 -14.84
N GLU A 4 -1.78 -20.78 -16.07
CA GLU A 4 -0.35 -20.68 -16.38
C GLU A 4 0.07 -19.22 -16.63
N ARG A 5 -0.89 -18.31 -16.77
CA ARG A 5 -0.64 -16.90 -17.08
C ARG A 5 -1.25 -15.95 -16.05
N ILE A 6 -0.86 -16.13 -14.79
CA ILE A 6 -1.34 -15.30 -13.67
C ILE A 6 -0.35 -14.16 -13.44
N GLY A 7 -0.81 -12.93 -13.64
CA GLY A 7 -0.14 -11.71 -13.19
C GLY A 7 -0.92 -11.05 -12.06
N ILE A 8 -0.26 -10.24 -11.26
CA ILE A 8 -0.89 -9.46 -10.20
C ILE A 8 -0.47 -7.99 -10.29
N ILE A 9 -1.43 -7.09 -10.08
CA ILE A 9 -1.17 -5.66 -9.87
C ILE A 9 -1.62 -5.30 -8.46
N GLY A 10 -0.70 -4.78 -7.67
CA GLY A 10 -0.99 -4.26 -6.33
C GLY A 10 -0.94 -2.74 -6.30
N ILE A 11 -1.99 -2.08 -5.77
CA ILE A 11 -2.08 -0.62 -5.70
C ILE A 11 -2.07 -0.20 -4.23
N CYS A 12 -1.31 0.85 -3.88
CA CYS A 12 -1.22 1.39 -2.53
C CYS A 12 -0.75 0.33 -1.51
N GLY A 13 -1.46 0.18 -0.39
CA GLY A 13 -1.18 -0.87 0.60
C GLY A 13 -1.18 -2.29 0.04
N TRP A 14 -2.00 -2.55 -0.98
CA TRP A 14 -2.02 -3.83 -1.67
C TRP A 14 -0.80 -4.08 -2.56
N GLY A 15 -0.01 -3.05 -2.86
CA GLY A 15 1.28 -3.19 -3.56
C GLY A 15 2.27 -4.03 -2.75
N GLY A 16 2.49 -3.69 -1.48
CA GLY A 16 3.33 -4.50 -0.59
C GLY A 16 2.79 -5.92 -0.38
N MET A 17 1.45 -6.06 -0.26
CA MET A 17 0.80 -7.37 -0.16
C MET A 17 0.98 -8.21 -1.44
N ALA A 18 0.90 -7.60 -2.63
CA ALA A 18 1.12 -8.28 -3.90
C ALA A 18 2.56 -8.82 -4.02
N LEU A 19 3.55 -8.04 -3.59
CA LEU A 19 4.95 -8.48 -3.56
C LEU A 19 5.14 -9.66 -2.59
N ASN A 20 4.54 -9.56 -1.40
CA ASN A 20 4.59 -10.67 -0.42
C ASN A 20 3.94 -11.93 -0.96
N ALA A 21 2.74 -11.81 -1.54
CA ALA A 21 2.04 -12.96 -2.15
C ALA A 21 2.85 -13.57 -3.30
N ALA A 22 3.46 -12.74 -4.16
CA ALA A 22 4.28 -13.22 -5.27
C ALA A 22 5.55 -13.94 -4.77
N ALA A 23 6.13 -13.54 -3.66
CA ALA A 23 7.29 -14.23 -3.07
C ALA A 23 6.96 -15.69 -2.69
N VAL A 24 5.74 -15.93 -2.19
CA VAL A 24 5.27 -17.24 -1.72
C VAL A 24 4.59 -18.04 -2.82
N ASP A 25 3.66 -17.44 -3.57
CA ASP A 25 2.88 -18.14 -4.59
C ASP A 25 3.59 -18.13 -5.96
N LYS A 26 4.21 -19.24 -6.31
CA LYS A 26 4.97 -19.40 -7.55
C LYS A 26 4.09 -19.51 -8.81
N ARG A 27 2.76 -19.56 -8.69
CA ARG A 27 1.82 -19.48 -9.82
C ARG A 27 1.71 -18.06 -10.38
N ILE A 28 2.02 -17.05 -9.56
CA ILE A 28 2.10 -15.66 -10.01
C ILE A 28 3.37 -15.49 -10.84
N LYS A 29 3.23 -15.27 -12.14
CA LYS A 29 4.34 -15.21 -13.12
C LYS A 29 4.96 -13.83 -13.27
N ALA A 30 4.20 -12.79 -12.99
CA ALA A 30 4.67 -11.40 -13.04
C ALA A 30 3.92 -10.55 -12.01
N VAL A 31 4.61 -9.62 -11.38
CA VAL A 31 4.01 -8.70 -10.40
C VAL A 31 4.33 -7.25 -10.75
N ALA A 32 3.30 -6.42 -10.80
CA ALA A 32 3.44 -4.98 -10.88
C ALA A 32 2.84 -4.31 -9.64
N THR A 33 3.42 -3.18 -9.24
CA THR A 33 2.84 -2.33 -8.20
C THR A 33 2.66 -0.91 -8.71
N SER A 34 1.60 -0.26 -8.28
CA SER A 34 1.38 1.16 -8.50
C SER A 34 1.29 1.86 -7.16
N THR A 35 2.16 2.87 -6.96
CA THR A 35 2.17 3.71 -5.75
C THR A 35 2.09 2.91 -4.45
N MET A 36 2.91 1.84 -4.37
CA MET A 36 2.86 0.87 -3.27
C MET A 36 3.19 1.46 -1.91
N TYR A 37 2.60 0.85 -0.88
CA TYR A 37 3.01 1.02 0.52
C TYR A 37 3.54 -0.29 1.11
N ASP A 38 4.57 -0.17 1.93
CA ASP A 38 4.86 -1.18 2.93
C ASP A 38 4.04 -0.87 4.19
N MET A 39 2.87 -1.51 4.29
CA MET A 39 1.95 -1.30 5.42
C MET A 39 2.58 -1.72 6.75
N SER A 40 3.45 -2.72 6.77
CA SER A 40 4.14 -3.15 7.99
C SER A 40 5.12 -2.09 8.47
N ARG A 41 5.88 -1.50 7.56
CA ARG A 41 6.83 -0.43 7.86
C ARG A 41 6.14 0.83 8.35
N VAL A 42 5.12 1.31 7.64
CA VAL A 42 4.44 2.56 8.03
C VAL A 42 3.71 2.42 9.37
N MET A 43 3.08 1.28 9.64
CA MET A 43 2.41 1.06 10.93
C MET A 43 3.37 0.85 12.09
N SER A 44 4.57 0.32 11.83
CA SER A 44 5.60 0.10 12.86
C SER A 44 6.49 1.30 13.11
N LYS A 45 6.84 2.04 12.05
CA LYS A 45 7.89 3.07 12.08
C LYS A 45 7.36 4.47 11.74
N GLY A 46 6.08 4.59 11.39
CA GLY A 46 5.49 5.85 10.96
C GLY A 46 5.95 6.30 9.58
N TYR A 47 5.50 7.46 9.18
CA TYR A 47 5.89 8.09 7.93
C TYR A 47 7.37 8.48 7.97
N ASN A 48 8.13 8.14 6.94
CA ASN A 48 9.58 8.34 6.87
C ASN A 48 10.38 7.73 8.04
N ASP A 49 9.84 6.67 8.66
CA ASP A 49 10.48 5.98 9.80
C ASP A 49 10.74 6.91 11.00
N THR A 50 9.88 7.88 11.24
CA THR A 50 10.05 8.87 12.30
C THR A 50 9.62 8.40 13.70
N THR A 51 8.91 7.28 13.80
CA THR A 51 8.45 6.72 15.08
C THR A 51 9.62 6.09 15.83
N THR A 52 9.89 6.58 17.03
CA THR A 52 10.91 6.02 17.92
C THR A 52 10.50 4.66 18.48
N LYS A 53 11.48 3.94 19.04
CA LYS A 53 11.21 2.66 19.71
C LYS A 53 10.27 2.83 20.91
N GLU A 54 10.44 3.90 21.65
CA GLU A 54 9.66 4.26 22.83
C GLU A 54 8.20 4.55 22.44
N GLU A 55 8.00 5.37 21.42
CA GLU A 55 6.67 5.67 20.87
C GLU A 55 5.97 4.40 20.36
N ARG A 56 6.71 3.56 19.63
CA ARG A 56 6.19 2.27 19.16
C ARG A 56 5.79 1.37 20.32
N THR A 57 6.62 1.28 21.37
CA THR A 57 6.31 0.47 22.57
C THR A 57 5.04 0.96 23.23
N LYS A 58 4.94 2.29 23.46
CA LYS A 58 3.74 2.91 24.04
C LYS A 58 2.48 2.64 23.19
N ALA A 59 2.59 2.75 21.88
CA ALA A 59 1.48 2.44 20.98
C ALA A 59 1.03 0.96 21.11
N LEU A 60 1.97 0.01 21.17
CA LEU A 60 1.67 -1.41 21.35
C LEU A 60 0.98 -1.70 22.69
N GLU A 61 1.41 -1.03 23.78
CA GLU A 61 0.76 -1.14 25.08
C GLU A 61 -0.69 -0.65 25.03
N GLN A 62 -0.92 0.52 24.44
CA GLN A 62 -2.26 1.10 24.27
C GLN A 62 -3.17 0.22 23.42
N LEU A 63 -2.67 -0.29 22.30
CA LEU A 63 -3.43 -1.20 21.43
C LEU A 63 -3.72 -2.54 22.09
N SER A 64 -2.81 -3.05 22.92
CA SER A 64 -3.02 -4.27 23.68
C SER A 64 -4.12 -4.10 24.74
N GLN A 65 -4.12 -2.97 25.46
CA GLN A 65 -5.19 -2.62 26.40
C GLN A 65 -6.54 -2.44 25.68
N GLN A 66 -6.53 -1.86 24.47
CA GLN A 66 -7.75 -1.71 23.68
C GLN A 66 -8.36 -3.07 23.32
N ARG A 67 -7.54 -4.11 23.05
CA ARG A 67 -8.06 -5.48 22.80
C ARG A 67 -8.83 -6.03 23.98
N TRP A 68 -8.40 -5.77 25.23
CA TRP A 68 -9.16 -6.17 26.41
C TRP A 68 -10.52 -5.46 26.49
N LYS A 69 -10.53 -4.14 26.27
CA LYS A 69 -11.78 -3.37 26.24
C LYS A 69 -12.74 -3.86 25.13
N ASP A 70 -12.20 -4.19 23.98
CA ASP A 70 -12.99 -4.73 22.86
C ASP A 70 -13.60 -6.09 23.21
N ALA A 71 -12.84 -6.96 23.89
CA ALA A 71 -13.32 -8.27 24.34
C ALA A 71 -14.41 -8.12 25.41
N GLU A 72 -14.23 -7.24 26.39
CA GLU A 72 -15.23 -6.95 27.45
C GLU A 72 -16.54 -6.40 26.86
N ARG A 73 -16.45 -5.57 25.83
CA ARG A 73 -17.61 -4.98 25.14
C ARG A 73 -18.26 -5.91 24.12
N GLY A 74 -17.62 -7.02 23.77
CA GLY A 74 -18.07 -7.94 22.73
C GLY A 74 -18.03 -7.38 21.30
N LYS A 75 -17.37 -6.24 21.08
CA LYS A 75 -17.22 -5.61 19.76
C LYS A 75 -15.98 -4.72 19.71
N PRO A 76 -15.31 -4.61 18.54
CA PRO A 76 -14.17 -3.74 18.38
C PRO A 76 -14.55 -2.26 18.44
N GLU A 77 -13.65 -1.43 18.96
CA GLU A 77 -13.71 0.01 18.86
C GLU A 77 -13.36 0.44 17.43
N SER A 78 -14.06 1.44 16.91
CA SER A 78 -13.73 2.07 15.63
C SER A 78 -12.63 3.11 15.82
N GLY A 79 -11.69 3.14 14.89
CA GLY A 79 -10.71 4.21 14.78
C GLY A 79 -11.33 5.51 14.24
N PRO A 80 -10.52 6.53 13.98
CA PRO A 80 -11.00 7.76 13.35
C PRO A 80 -11.52 7.49 11.94
N VAL A 81 -12.49 8.30 11.50
CA VAL A 81 -12.97 8.26 10.11
C VAL A 81 -11.81 8.58 9.17
N MET A 82 -11.61 7.71 8.18
CA MET A 82 -10.50 7.85 7.25
C MET A 82 -10.72 9.02 6.28
N ASN A 83 -9.60 9.66 5.94
CA ASN A 83 -9.55 10.74 4.95
C ASN A 83 -10.44 11.97 5.29
N GLU A 84 -10.81 12.14 6.56
CA GLU A 84 -11.48 13.33 7.04
C GLU A 84 -10.43 14.40 7.38
N LEU A 85 -10.65 15.63 6.89
CA LEU A 85 -9.78 16.76 7.17
C LEU A 85 -10.35 17.58 8.33
N LYS A 86 -9.45 17.97 9.25
CA LYS A 86 -9.77 18.84 10.41
C LYS A 86 -9.11 20.21 10.30
N GLY A 87 -8.24 20.41 9.31
CA GLY A 87 -7.43 21.58 9.09
C GLY A 87 -5.98 21.41 9.56
N GLY A 88 -5.04 21.89 8.75
CA GLY A 88 -3.60 21.82 9.06
C GLY A 88 -2.94 20.46 8.77
N GLU A 89 -3.60 19.57 8.06
CA GLU A 89 -3.03 18.29 7.68
C GLU A 89 -1.90 18.42 6.64
N PRO A 90 -0.94 17.47 6.64
CA PRO A 90 0.04 17.37 5.57
C PRO A 90 -0.62 17.22 4.19
N GLN A 91 0.04 17.73 3.16
CA GLN A 91 -0.46 17.76 1.77
C GLN A 91 -0.98 16.40 1.29
N PHE A 92 -0.30 15.30 1.60
CA PHE A 92 -0.73 13.98 1.18
C PHE A 92 -2.11 13.56 1.75
N LYS A 93 -2.47 14.04 2.95
CA LYS A 93 -3.81 13.80 3.51
C LYS A 93 -4.88 14.58 2.77
N VAL A 94 -4.55 15.79 2.32
CA VAL A 94 -5.44 16.60 1.46
C VAL A 94 -5.67 15.87 0.13
N GLU A 95 -4.61 15.34 -0.47
CA GLU A 95 -4.69 14.54 -1.71
C GLU A 95 -5.57 13.28 -1.54
N TYR A 96 -5.42 12.57 -0.42
CA TYR A 96 -6.29 11.43 -0.12
C TYR A 96 -7.75 11.84 0.07
N ALA A 97 -8.02 12.94 0.78
CA ALA A 97 -9.38 13.44 0.96
C ALA A 97 -9.99 13.85 -0.39
N ASP A 98 -9.22 14.53 -1.24
CA ASP A 98 -9.65 14.88 -2.59
C ASP A 98 -10.03 13.66 -3.43
N TYR A 99 -9.32 12.56 -3.29
CA TYR A 99 -9.70 11.32 -3.96
C TYR A 99 -10.91 10.65 -3.28
N TYR A 100 -10.79 10.29 -2.00
CA TYR A 100 -11.76 9.43 -1.33
C TYR A 100 -13.07 10.12 -0.94
N LYS A 101 -13.08 11.45 -0.80
CA LYS A 101 -14.30 12.21 -0.44
C LYS A 101 -14.94 12.92 -1.65
N ASN A 102 -14.34 12.84 -2.82
CA ASN A 102 -14.82 13.52 -4.03
C ASN A 102 -15.70 12.57 -4.88
N PRO A 103 -17.01 12.88 -5.07
CA PRO A 103 -17.90 12.05 -5.88
C PRO A 103 -17.51 11.93 -7.36
N LYS A 104 -16.66 12.85 -7.85
CA LYS A 104 -16.12 12.80 -9.22
C LYS A 104 -14.87 11.94 -9.36
N ARG A 105 -14.35 11.41 -8.23
CA ARG A 105 -13.17 10.57 -8.19
C ARG A 105 -13.48 9.23 -7.48
N GLY A 106 -12.82 8.94 -6.38
CA GLY A 106 -12.90 7.65 -5.69
C GLY A 106 -14.01 7.50 -4.66
N PHE A 107 -14.85 8.53 -4.42
CA PHE A 107 -15.94 8.40 -3.47
C PHE A 107 -16.99 7.40 -3.94
N HIS A 108 -17.38 6.53 -3.03
CA HIS A 108 -18.54 5.66 -3.22
C HIS A 108 -19.31 5.52 -1.89
N PRO A 109 -20.66 5.62 -1.87
CA PRO A 109 -21.44 5.64 -0.61
C PRO A 109 -21.27 4.39 0.25
N ARG A 110 -20.85 3.25 -0.33
CA ARG A 110 -20.58 1.99 0.40
C ARG A 110 -19.09 1.74 0.68
N ALA A 111 -18.20 2.66 0.29
CA ALA A 111 -16.78 2.46 0.49
C ALA A 111 -16.34 2.83 1.91
N ILE A 112 -15.72 1.90 2.62
CA ILE A 112 -15.18 2.13 3.97
C ILE A 112 -14.16 3.29 3.97
N ASN A 113 -13.28 3.36 2.98
CA ASN A 113 -12.28 4.43 2.87
C ASN A 113 -12.89 5.83 2.67
N SER A 114 -14.12 5.91 2.18
CA SER A 114 -14.83 7.17 2.00
C SER A 114 -15.65 7.56 3.22
N ASN A 115 -16.25 6.60 3.90
CA ASN A 115 -17.32 6.83 4.89
C ASN A 115 -17.04 6.23 6.27
N GLY A 116 -16.14 5.27 6.37
CA GLY A 116 -15.93 4.49 7.58
C GLY A 116 -14.55 4.67 8.20
N SER A 117 -14.28 3.79 9.14
CA SER A 117 -13.00 3.68 9.82
C SER A 117 -12.59 2.21 9.93
N TRP A 118 -11.31 1.97 10.11
CA TRP A 118 -10.85 0.66 10.55
C TRP A 118 -11.05 0.51 12.06
N THR A 119 -10.94 -0.72 12.54
CA THR A 119 -10.91 -0.94 14.00
C THR A 119 -9.68 -0.28 14.61
N ALA A 120 -9.80 0.21 15.84
CA ALA A 120 -8.71 0.89 16.54
C ALA A 120 -7.46 0.02 16.65
N THR A 121 -7.62 -1.31 16.77
CA THR A 121 -6.53 -2.28 16.91
C THR A 121 -5.97 -2.80 15.58
N ASN A 122 -6.49 -2.33 14.43
CA ASN A 122 -6.02 -2.73 13.09
C ASN A 122 -4.50 -2.61 12.89
N PRO A 123 -3.79 -1.58 13.41
CA PRO A 123 -2.34 -1.48 13.25
C PRO A 123 -1.57 -2.71 13.73
N LEU A 124 -2.04 -3.41 14.76
CA LEU A 124 -1.37 -4.62 15.29
C LEU A 124 -1.18 -5.71 14.22
N SER A 125 -2.13 -5.83 13.28
CA SER A 125 -2.05 -6.82 12.21
C SER A 125 -0.89 -6.58 11.26
N PHE A 126 -0.44 -5.33 11.14
CA PHE A 126 0.67 -4.94 10.25
C PHE A 126 1.99 -4.78 10.99
N MET A 127 1.99 -4.35 12.25
CA MET A 127 3.22 -3.98 12.99
C MET A 127 4.19 -5.14 13.18
N ASN A 128 3.76 -6.38 13.01
CA ASN A 128 4.58 -7.58 13.16
C ASN A 128 4.53 -8.51 11.94
N PHE A 129 4.25 -7.95 10.77
CA PHE A 129 4.16 -8.69 9.51
C PHE A 129 5.11 -8.07 8.47
N PRO A 130 6.37 -8.54 8.41
CA PRO A 130 7.41 -7.93 7.56
C PRO A 130 7.18 -8.28 6.08
N LEU A 131 6.46 -7.43 5.35
CA LEU A 131 5.98 -7.68 3.99
C LEU A 131 7.09 -7.97 2.97
N LEU A 132 8.22 -7.29 3.07
CA LEU A 132 9.28 -7.33 2.04
C LEU A 132 10.43 -8.28 2.38
N THR A 133 10.34 -9.07 3.47
CA THR A 133 11.44 -9.96 3.90
C THR A 133 11.89 -10.92 2.81
N CYS A 134 10.96 -11.49 2.05
CA CYS A 134 11.24 -12.48 1.02
C CYS A 134 11.13 -11.92 -0.41
N ILE A 135 11.19 -10.60 -0.58
CA ILE A 135 11.00 -9.97 -1.90
C ILE A 135 12.02 -10.47 -2.95
N ALA A 136 13.25 -10.75 -2.55
CA ALA A 136 14.28 -11.27 -3.44
C ALA A 136 13.94 -12.66 -4.01
N GLU A 137 13.09 -13.43 -3.31
CA GLU A 137 12.65 -14.77 -3.74
C GLU A 137 11.59 -14.73 -4.85
N ILE A 138 11.12 -13.56 -5.26
CA ILE A 138 10.28 -13.41 -6.45
C ILE A 138 11.07 -13.79 -7.70
N SER A 139 12.36 -13.49 -7.73
CA SER A 139 13.26 -13.88 -8.82
C SER A 139 13.15 -15.38 -9.13
N PRO A 140 13.26 -15.83 -10.40
CA PRO A 140 13.51 -15.03 -11.62
C PRO A 140 12.24 -14.40 -12.25
N ARG A 141 11.14 -14.32 -11.55
CA ARG A 141 9.91 -13.71 -12.06
C ARG A 141 10.02 -12.19 -12.00
N PRO A 142 9.55 -11.47 -13.04
CA PRO A 142 9.75 -10.04 -13.16
C PRO A 142 8.88 -9.24 -12.17
N VAL A 143 9.49 -8.16 -11.67
CA VAL A 143 8.87 -7.16 -10.79
C VAL A 143 8.90 -5.80 -11.46
N LEU A 144 7.74 -5.14 -11.58
CA LEU A 144 7.60 -3.76 -12.04
C LEU A 144 7.06 -2.89 -10.91
N LEU A 145 7.81 -1.87 -10.53
CA LEU A 145 7.40 -0.90 -9.52
C LEU A 145 7.12 0.44 -10.21
N ILE A 146 5.92 0.97 -10.04
CA ILE A 146 5.50 2.27 -10.61
C ILE A 146 5.18 3.20 -9.45
N HIS A 147 5.71 4.43 -9.47
CA HIS A 147 5.44 5.42 -8.42
C HIS A 147 5.44 6.84 -8.98
N GLY A 148 4.66 7.72 -8.35
CA GLY A 148 4.66 9.14 -8.69
C GLY A 148 5.89 9.86 -8.12
N GLU A 149 6.47 10.76 -8.89
CA GLU A 149 7.65 11.54 -8.47
C GLU A 149 7.40 12.35 -7.19
N LYS A 150 6.22 12.97 -7.08
CA LYS A 150 5.80 13.81 -5.94
C LYS A 150 5.06 13.04 -4.85
N ALA A 151 4.91 11.72 -5.02
CA ALA A 151 4.21 10.93 -4.02
C ALA A 151 5.01 10.85 -2.71
N HIS A 152 4.37 11.20 -1.61
CA HIS A 152 4.96 11.12 -0.26
C HIS A 152 5.43 9.71 0.12
N SER A 153 4.89 8.69 -0.56
CA SER A 153 5.15 7.25 -0.34
C SER A 153 6.23 6.68 -1.27
N ARG A 154 6.88 7.49 -2.09
CA ARG A 154 7.84 7.04 -3.10
C ARG A 154 8.98 6.19 -2.53
N TYR A 155 9.44 6.53 -1.33
CA TYR A 155 10.52 5.79 -0.65
C TYR A 155 10.20 4.31 -0.38
N PHE A 156 8.92 3.91 -0.33
CA PHE A 156 8.56 2.49 -0.22
C PHE A 156 8.91 1.72 -1.49
N SER A 157 8.57 2.26 -2.67
CA SER A 157 8.95 1.62 -3.94
C SER A 157 10.46 1.61 -4.16
N GLU A 158 11.16 2.67 -3.79
CA GLU A 158 12.62 2.72 -3.87
C GLU A 158 13.27 1.66 -2.97
N THR A 159 12.76 1.49 -1.75
CA THR A 159 13.23 0.45 -0.83
C THR A 159 12.92 -0.95 -1.36
N ALA A 160 11.71 -1.17 -1.88
CA ALA A 160 11.32 -2.46 -2.47
C ALA A 160 12.18 -2.78 -3.70
N TYR A 161 12.45 -1.80 -4.56
CA TYR A 161 13.35 -1.94 -5.69
C TYR A 161 14.76 -2.33 -5.27
N ALA A 162 15.30 -1.66 -4.25
CA ALA A 162 16.64 -1.98 -3.73
C ALA A 162 16.73 -3.42 -3.20
N ALA A 163 15.67 -3.91 -2.54
CA ALA A 163 15.63 -5.23 -1.92
C ALA A 163 15.27 -6.37 -2.89
N ALA A 164 14.56 -6.09 -3.98
CA ALA A 164 14.19 -7.09 -4.97
C ALA A 164 15.41 -7.57 -5.76
N ALA A 165 15.41 -8.86 -6.15
CA ALA A 165 16.38 -9.40 -7.10
C ALA A 165 15.91 -9.20 -8.55
N GLU A 166 16.84 -9.39 -9.51
CA GLU A 166 16.53 -9.29 -10.93
C GLU A 166 15.62 -10.45 -11.42
N PRO A 167 14.79 -10.24 -12.46
CA PRO A 167 14.59 -8.99 -13.19
C PRO A 167 13.61 -8.03 -12.50
N LYS A 168 14.00 -6.78 -12.39
CA LYS A 168 13.18 -5.72 -11.74
C LYS A 168 13.26 -4.40 -12.50
N GLU A 169 12.22 -3.61 -12.40
CA GLU A 169 12.18 -2.27 -13.00
C GLU A 169 11.47 -1.30 -12.06
N LEU A 170 11.97 -0.07 -11.95
CA LEU A 170 11.32 1.04 -11.24
C LEU A 170 11.03 2.17 -12.23
N VAL A 171 9.76 2.54 -12.36
CA VAL A 171 9.28 3.62 -13.21
C VAL A 171 8.73 4.74 -12.34
N ILE A 172 9.37 5.91 -12.42
CA ILE A 172 8.91 7.11 -11.72
C ILE A 172 8.16 8.00 -12.71
N ILE A 173 6.90 8.31 -12.40
CA ILE A 173 6.02 9.13 -13.23
C ILE A 173 6.23 10.61 -12.86
N PRO A 174 6.76 11.43 -13.79
CA PRO A 174 7.06 12.83 -13.50
C PRO A 174 5.81 13.62 -13.08
N GLY A 175 5.97 14.43 -12.04
CA GLY A 175 4.93 15.33 -11.55
C GLY A 175 3.75 14.67 -10.83
N ALA A 176 3.57 13.36 -10.90
CA ALA A 176 2.45 12.65 -10.30
C ALA A 176 2.59 12.54 -8.77
N ASN A 177 1.48 12.73 -8.06
CA ASN A 177 1.36 12.39 -6.65
C ASN A 177 0.87 10.94 -6.45
N HIS A 178 0.58 10.57 -5.20
CA HIS A 178 0.17 9.20 -4.87
C HIS A 178 -1.16 8.80 -5.51
N VAL A 179 -2.17 9.64 -5.42
CA VAL A 179 -3.54 9.33 -5.87
C VAL A 179 -3.79 9.62 -7.35
N ASP A 180 -2.89 10.31 -8.03
CA ASP A 180 -2.99 10.49 -9.48
C ASP A 180 -2.89 9.15 -10.22
N LEU A 181 -2.16 8.19 -9.64
CA LEU A 181 -2.03 6.83 -10.18
C LEU A 181 -3.21 5.90 -9.81
N TYR A 182 -4.28 6.44 -9.24
CA TYR A 182 -5.51 5.68 -8.96
C TYR A 182 -6.54 5.83 -10.07
N ASP A 183 -6.72 7.04 -10.62
CA ASP A 183 -7.81 7.38 -11.51
C ASP A 183 -7.45 8.32 -12.68
N GLN A 184 -6.26 8.93 -12.67
CA GLN A 184 -5.86 9.82 -13.76
C GLN A 184 -5.38 9.01 -14.96
N VAL A 185 -6.31 8.68 -15.87
CA VAL A 185 -6.08 7.77 -17.02
C VAL A 185 -4.92 8.24 -17.92
N ASN A 186 -4.72 9.54 -18.02
CA ASN A 186 -3.62 10.14 -18.79
C ASN A 186 -2.27 10.16 -18.05
N VAL A 187 -2.24 9.80 -16.78
CA VAL A 187 -1.03 9.75 -15.93
C VAL A 187 -0.60 8.30 -15.68
N ILE A 188 -1.56 7.39 -15.56
CA ILE A 188 -1.29 5.97 -15.35
C ILE A 188 -0.61 5.40 -16.60
N PRO A 189 0.58 4.76 -16.48
CA PRO A 189 1.32 4.26 -17.65
C PRO A 189 0.77 2.92 -18.15
N PHE A 190 -0.44 2.92 -18.71
CA PHE A 190 -1.11 1.71 -19.21
C PHE A 190 -0.31 0.98 -20.29
N ASP A 191 0.37 1.72 -21.18
CA ASP A 191 1.21 1.12 -22.23
C ASP A 191 2.36 0.31 -21.61
N LYS A 192 2.99 0.84 -20.56
CA LYS A 192 4.05 0.14 -19.83
C LYS A 192 3.55 -1.11 -19.13
N LEU A 193 2.37 -1.04 -18.49
CA LEU A 193 1.71 -2.20 -17.87
C LEU A 193 1.37 -3.26 -18.91
N THR A 194 0.82 -2.84 -20.06
CA THR A 194 0.47 -3.73 -21.17
C THR A 194 1.71 -4.43 -21.72
N GLU A 195 2.77 -3.68 -22.02
CA GLU A 195 4.05 -4.23 -22.46
C GLU A 195 4.59 -5.27 -21.46
N PHE A 196 4.64 -4.90 -20.18
CA PHE A 196 5.14 -5.75 -19.11
C PHE A 196 4.41 -7.08 -19.03
N PHE A 197 3.09 -7.07 -18.94
CA PHE A 197 2.32 -8.30 -18.82
C PHE A 197 2.26 -9.11 -20.12
N THR A 198 2.17 -8.47 -21.27
CA THR A 198 2.21 -9.17 -22.59
C THR A 198 3.52 -9.91 -22.79
N LYS A 199 4.63 -9.32 -22.37
CA LYS A 199 5.96 -9.93 -22.45
C LYS A 199 6.11 -11.14 -21.50
N ASN A 200 5.57 -11.05 -20.29
CA ASN A 200 5.89 -11.94 -19.19
C ASN A 200 4.81 -12.99 -18.86
N LEU A 201 3.64 -12.90 -19.48
CA LEU A 201 2.54 -13.87 -19.33
C LEU A 201 2.30 -14.68 -20.61
N LYS A 202 3.36 -15.21 -21.18
CA LYS A 202 3.31 -16.07 -22.37
C LYS A 202 3.08 -17.52 -22.03
#